data_ccb3c08d46e410b499fb760e9356610e
#
_entry.id   ccb3c08d46e410b499fb760e9356610e
#
_cell.length_a   1.000
_cell.length_b   1.000
_cell.length_c   1.000
_cell.angle_alpha   90.00
_cell.angle_beta   90.00
_cell.angle_gamma   90.00
#
_symmetry.space_group_name_H-M   'P 1'
#
loop_
_entity.id
_entity.type
_entity.pdbx_description
1 polymer ?
#
loop_
_entity_poly.entity_id
_entity_poly.type
_entity_poly.pdbx_seq_one_letter_code
_entity_poly.pdbx_strand_id
1 'polypeptide(L)'
;AGTFAELDEVAKSFVAKLNADPRLSGVTSGFNPNFPQYLLRVDLAKAAKLGIDVNESMETLQSYVGSFYSSNFVRFGQMYKVMLQAAPEYRMNPEDLFGLYAKNKEGNMVPYSNFMTMERVYGPSQITRYNLFTSAMITGEQAPGVSSGEALEAVEEIAAEVLPRGYDIEWSGVAREEKESGGQSLVIFAICLVFVYLLLAAQYESLLLPLPVILSLPAGVFGSFLLLYVVGLENNIYAQVALVMLIGLLGKNAILIIEVANQCRKEGVSIMGAAIQGATSRLRPILMTSFAFISGLIPLAVASGAGALGNRSIGTAAAGGMLIGTFVGIFLIPGLYVIFESLATYLKEKKQKANEEEYEF
;
A
#
# COMPACT_ATOMS: atom_id res chain seq x y z
N ALA A 1 29.29 14.97 2.39
CA ALA A 1 28.98 13.83 1.54
C ALA A 1 30.20 12.91 1.57
N GLY A 2 30.05 11.75 2.17
CA GLY A 2 31.09 10.74 2.24
C GLY A 2 31.38 10.10 0.88
N THR A 3 32.45 9.34 0.78
CA THR A 3 32.78 8.54 -0.40
C THR A 3 31.79 7.38 -0.55
N PHE A 4 31.71 6.78 -1.75
CA PHE A 4 30.89 5.57 -1.96
C PHE A 4 31.33 4.39 -1.09
N ALA A 5 32.64 4.32 -0.74
CA ALA A 5 33.15 3.29 0.15
C ALA A 5 32.66 3.48 1.60
N GLU A 6 32.64 4.71 2.10
CA GLU A 6 32.11 5.02 3.43
C GLU A 6 30.60 4.72 3.52
N LEU A 7 29.84 5.07 2.47
CA LEU A 7 28.41 4.75 2.42
C LEU A 7 28.15 3.22 2.48
N ASP A 8 28.98 2.44 1.78
CA ASP A 8 28.89 0.97 1.78
C ASP A 8 29.20 0.37 3.15
N GLU A 9 30.24 0.89 3.83
CA GLU A 9 30.63 0.45 5.17
C GLU A 9 29.52 0.73 6.20
N VAL A 10 28.98 1.95 6.17
CA VAL A 10 27.85 2.33 7.01
C VAL A 10 26.62 1.47 6.70
N ALA A 11 26.28 1.29 5.42
CA ALA A 11 25.13 0.46 5.02
C ALA A 11 25.30 -1.00 5.46
N LYS A 12 26.50 -1.59 5.31
CA LYS A 12 26.78 -2.97 5.76
C LYS A 12 26.69 -3.11 7.27
N SER A 13 27.24 -2.16 8.03
CA SER A 13 27.15 -2.19 9.51
C SER A 13 25.70 -2.07 9.96
N PHE A 14 24.92 -1.21 9.35
CA PHE A 14 23.51 -1.03 9.61
C PHE A 14 22.68 -2.29 9.26
N VAL A 15 22.86 -2.86 8.07
CA VAL A 15 22.22 -4.12 7.66
C VAL A 15 22.59 -5.27 8.61
N ALA A 16 23.82 -5.36 9.07
CA ALA A 16 24.22 -6.39 10.02
C ALA A 16 23.49 -6.26 11.37
N LYS A 17 23.29 -5.04 11.85
CA LYS A 17 22.53 -4.76 13.07
C LYS A 17 21.03 -5.03 12.89
N LEU A 18 20.45 -4.64 11.75
CA LEU A 18 19.05 -4.92 11.43
C LEU A 18 18.78 -6.44 11.35
N ASN A 19 19.66 -7.21 10.75
CA ASN A 19 19.53 -8.69 10.70
C ASN A 19 19.75 -9.37 12.06
N ALA A 20 20.37 -8.69 13.04
CA ALA A 20 20.51 -9.21 14.39
C ALA A 20 19.25 -8.99 15.27
N ASP A 21 18.34 -8.11 14.85
CA ASP A 21 17.08 -7.86 15.54
C ASP A 21 16.05 -8.94 15.18
N PRO A 22 15.43 -9.61 16.16
CA PRO A 22 14.46 -10.67 15.91
C PRO A 22 13.14 -10.18 15.26
N ARG A 23 12.88 -8.87 15.24
CA ARG A 23 11.71 -8.26 14.62
C ARG A 23 11.83 -8.14 13.10
N LEU A 24 13.03 -8.28 12.54
CA LEU A 24 13.34 -8.09 11.12
C LEU A 24 13.85 -9.38 10.48
N SER A 25 13.63 -9.52 9.18
CA SER A 25 14.05 -10.70 8.41
C SER A 25 14.52 -10.30 7.01
N GLY A 26 15.54 -11.00 6.50
CA GLY A 26 15.98 -10.87 5.12
C GLY A 26 16.47 -9.49 4.71
N VAL A 27 17.02 -8.71 5.64
CA VAL A 27 17.49 -7.35 5.36
C VAL A 27 18.73 -7.38 4.49
N THR A 28 18.68 -6.70 3.35
CA THR A 28 19.76 -6.63 2.36
C THR A 28 19.94 -5.22 1.82
N SER A 29 21.17 -4.89 1.39
CA SER A 29 21.47 -3.69 0.64
C SER A 29 21.78 -4.02 -0.81
N GLY A 30 21.15 -3.32 -1.74
CA GLY A 30 21.44 -3.42 -3.18
C GLY A 30 22.65 -2.58 -3.63
N PHE A 31 23.23 -1.79 -2.73
CA PHE A 31 24.35 -0.90 -3.07
C PHE A 31 25.67 -1.68 -3.07
N ASN A 32 26.40 -1.60 -4.19
CA ASN A 32 27.74 -2.20 -4.33
C ASN A 32 28.68 -1.21 -5.02
N PRO A 33 29.61 -0.58 -4.31
CA PRO A 33 30.57 0.36 -4.87
C PRO A 33 31.71 -0.33 -5.63
N ASN A 34 31.90 -1.63 -5.43
CA ASN A 34 32.99 -2.42 -6.00
C ASN A 34 32.51 -3.38 -7.10
N PHE A 35 31.54 -2.94 -7.89
CA PHE A 35 31.08 -3.73 -9.02
C PHE A 35 32.16 -3.73 -10.11
N PRO A 36 32.59 -4.88 -10.64
CA PRO A 36 33.61 -4.96 -11.68
C PRO A 36 33.07 -4.39 -13.00
N GLN A 37 33.83 -3.49 -13.59
CA GLN A 37 33.53 -2.81 -14.85
C GLN A 37 34.75 -2.87 -15.74
N TYR A 38 34.54 -2.75 -17.04
CA TYR A 38 35.61 -2.61 -18.02
C TYR A 38 35.58 -1.22 -18.65
N LEU A 39 36.65 -0.43 -18.42
CA LEU A 39 36.82 0.87 -19.01
C LEU A 39 37.48 0.71 -20.37
N LEU A 40 36.76 1.09 -21.42
CA LEU A 40 37.28 1.10 -22.77
C LEU A 40 37.95 2.47 -23.04
N ARG A 41 39.25 2.44 -23.35
CA ARG A 41 40.02 3.64 -23.72
C ARG A 41 40.33 3.60 -25.20
N VAL A 42 39.83 4.61 -25.93
CA VAL A 42 40.10 4.78 -27.36
C VAL A 42 41.33 5.67 -27.55
N ASP A 43 42.29 5.18 -28.32
CA ASP A 43 43.42 5.99 -28.79
C ASP A 43 42.98 6.82 -30.01
N LEU A 44 42.58 8.06 -29.74
CA LEU A 44 42.07 8.98 -30.78
C LEU A 44 43.07 9.22 -31.90
N ALA A 45 44.39 9.24 -31.60
CA ALA A 45 45.42 9.46 -32.61
C ALA A 45 45.55 8.27 -33.56
N LYS A 46 45.50 7.05 -33.03
CA LYS A 46 45.48 5.83 -33.85
C LYS A 46 44.19 5.69 -34.64
N ALA A 47 43.04 5.97 -34.03
CA ALA A 47 41.72 5.94 -34.72
C ALA A 47 41.71 6.89 -35.91
N ALA A 48 42.20 8.13 -35.73
CA ALA A 48 42.29 9.10 -36.81
C ALA A 48 43.24 8.66 -37.95
N LYS A 49 44.41 8.07 -37.64
CA LYS A 49 45.33 7.54 -38.64
C LYS A 49 44.73 6.36 -39.43
N LEU A 50 43.89 5.57 -38.81
CA LEU A 50 43.19 4.42 -39.43
C LEU A 50 41.92 4.83 -40.18
N GLY A 51 41.56 6.13 -40.15
CA GLY A 51 40.37 6.66 -40.78
C GLY A 51 39.07 6.21 -40.13
N ILE A 52 39.09 5.90 -38.83
CA ILE A 52 37.95 5.42 -38.09
C ILE A 52 37.17 6.61 -37.51
N ASP A 53 35.83 6.60 -37.69
CA ASP A 53 34.94 7.46 -36.96
C ASP A 53 34.66 6.81 -35.59
N VAL A 54 35.07 7.50 -34.52
CA VAL A 54 34.96 6.97 -33.16
C VAL A 54 33.49 6.84 -32.71
N ASN A 55 32.64 7.79 -33.12
CA ASN A 55 31.22 7.75 -32.73
C ASN A 55 30.52 6.56 -33.39
N GLU A 56 30.67 6.39 -34.71
CA GLU A 56 30.06 5.25 -35.43
C GLU A 56 30.60 3.91 -34.90
N SER A 57 31.88 3.84 -34.55
CA SER A 57 32.50 2.66 -33.96
C SER A 57 31.92 2.35 -32.56
N MET A 58 31.69 3.37 -31.72
CA MET A 58 31.10 3.17 -30.40
C MET A 58 29.63 2.78 -30.48
N GLU A 59 28.87 3.36 -31.43
CA GLU A 59 27.47 2.94 -31.68
C GLU A 59 27.38 1.48 -32.13
N THR A 60 28.33 1.08 -33.02
CA THR A 60 28.42 -0.32 -33.45
C THR A 60 28.73 -1.24 -32.28
N LEU A 61 29.70 -0.90 -31.43
CA LEU A 61 30.05 -1.67 -30.24
C LEU A 61 28.90 -1.74 -29.23
N GLN A 62 28.21 -0.62 -29.03
CA GLN A 62 27.00 -0.57 -28.20
C GLN A 62 25.93 -1.54 -28.73
N SER A 63 25.73 -1.59 -30.05
CA SER A 63 24.76 -2.50 -30.68
C SER A 63 25.13 -3.97 -30.44
N TYR A 64 26.43 -4.32 -30.47
CA TYR A 64 26.87 -5.68 -30.21
C TYR A 64 26.71 -6.10 -28.75
N VAL A 65 27.13 -5.27 -27.80
CA VAL A 65 27.22 -5.60 -26.38
C VAL A 65 26.00 -5.16 -25.60
N GLY A 66 25.58 -3.89 -25.79
CA GLY A 66 24.54 -3.23 -25.02
C GLY A 66 23.13 -3.40 -25.57
N SER A 67 22.98 -3.93 -26.78
CA SER A 67 21.76 -3.99 -27.60
C SER A 67 21.38 -2.67 -28.29
N PHE A 68 20.84 -2.83 -29.47
CA PHE A 68 20.28 -1.75 -30.29
C PHE A 68 18.77 -1.90 -30.42
N TYR A 69 18.05 -0.86 -30.04
CA TYR A 69 16.62 -0.79 -30.23
C TYR A 69 16.31 -0.43 -31.69
N SER A 70 15.75 -1.37 -32.45
CA SER A 70 15.47 -1.19 -33.89
C SER A 70 14.07 -0.66 -34.16
N SER A 71 13.06 -1.30 -33.58
CA SER A 71 11.64 -0.97 -33.85
C SER A 71 10.70 -1.58 -32.82
N ASN A 72 9.41 -1.31 -32.97
CA ASN A 72 8.33 -2.01 -32.25
C ASN A 72 7.47 -2.81 -33.19
N PHE A 73 6.87 -3.88 -32.68
CA PHE A 73 5.74 -4.54 -33.35
C PHE A 73 4.62 -4.79 -32.35
N VAL A 74 3.38 -4.82 -32.85
CA VAL A 74 2.19 -5.09 -32.04
C VAL A 74 1.74 -6.54 -32.29
N ARG A 75 1.59 -7.30 -31.20
CA ARG A 75 1.05 -8.67 -31.23
C ARG A 75 0.19 -8.90 -29.99
N PHE A 76 -0.96 -9.54 -30.17
CA PHE A 76 -1.93 -9.80 -29.09
C PHE A 76 -2.37 -8.54 -28.32
N GLY A 77 -2.45 -7.39 -29.00
CA GLY A 77 -2.81 -6.11 -28.38
C GLY A 77 -1.74 -5.47 -27.51
N GLN A 78 -0.53 -6.04 -27.46
CA GLN A 78 0.62 -5.51 -26.74
C GLN A 78 1.73 -5.08 -27.68
N MET A 79 2.48 -4.05 -27.30
CA MET A 79 3.63 -3.54 -28.03
C MET A 79 4.91 -4.21 -27.54
N TYR A 80 5.65 -4.84 -28.46
CA TYR A 80 6.93 -5.50 -28.20
C TYR A 80 8.05 -4.73 -28.86
N LYS A 81 9.19 -4.62 -28.16
CA LYS A 81 10.41 -4.00 -28.68
C LYS A 81 11.25 -5.02 -29.43
N VAL A 82 11.75 -4.63 -30.58
CA VAL A 82 12.76 -5.40 -31.33
C VAL A 82 14.13 -4.91 -30.93
N MET A 83 14.88 -5.75 -30.24
CA MET A 83 16.24 -5.47 -29.77
C MET A 83 17.22 -6.34 -30.55
N LEU A 84 18.27 -5.72 -31.11
CA LEU A 84 19.36 -6.39 -31.81
C LEU A 84 20.58 -6.44 -30.90
N GLN A 85 21.24 -7.58 -30.83
CA GLN A 85 22.42 -7.79 -30.00
C GLN A 85 23.24 -8.95 -30.59
N ALA A 86 24.55 -8.97 -30.36
CA ALA A 86 25.38 -10.12 -30.74
C ALA A 86 24.94 -11.38 -29.99
N ALA A 87 25.04 -12.53 -30.62
CA ALA A 87 24.77 -13.80 -29.96
C ALA A 87 25.72 -14.01 -28.76
N PRO A 88 25.28 -14.71 -27.70
CA PRO A 88 26.06 -14.85 -26.46
C PRO A 88 27.48 -15.31 -26.65
N GLU A 89 27.71 -16.24 -27.56
CA GLU A 89 29.05 -16.79 -27.87
C GLU A 89 30.08 -15.75 -28.33
N TYR A 90 29.63 -14.59 -28.84
CA TYR A 90 30.50 -13.49 -29.31
C TYR A 90 30.66 -12.35 -28.30
N ARG A 91 30.13 -12.49 -27.08
CA ARG A 91 30.18 -11.45 -26.04
C ARG A 91 30.27 -12.00 -24.61
N MET A 92 30.63 -13.28 -24.44
CA MET A 92 30.74 -13.91 -23.12
C MET A 92 31.97 -13.46 -22.35
N ASN A 93 33.07 -13.24 -23.05
CA ASN A 93 34.32 -12.81 -22.46
C ASN A 93 34.65 -11.36 -22.86
N PRO A 94 35.31 -10.61 -21.99
CA PRO A 94 35.70 -9.26 -22.32
C PRO A 94 36.64 -9.17 -23.55
N GLU A 95 37.44 -10.21 -23.75
CA GLU A 95 38.37 -10.30 -24.88
C GLU A 95 37.67 -10.46 -26.24
N ASP A 96 36.45 -10.96 -26.27
CA ASP A 96 35.62 -11.13 -27.48
C ASP A 96 35.40 -9.77 -28.18
N LEU A 97 35.41 -8.68 -27.42
CA LEU A 97 35.32 -7.30 -27.97
C LEU A 97 36.43 -6.96 -28.95
N PHE A 98 37.61 -7.51 -28.72
CA PHE A 98 38.78 -7.25 -29.61
C PHE A 98 38.72 -8.06 -30.92
N GLY A 99 37.88 -9.06 -30.99
CA GLY A 99 37.55 -9.80 -32.20
C GLY A 99 36.55 -9.10 -33.12
N LEU A 100 35.92 -8.02 -32.66
CA LEU A 100 35.00 -7.22 -33.47
C LEU A 100 35.74 -6.23 -34.36
N TYR A 101 35.09 -5.75 -35.42
CA TYR A 101 35.67 -4.85 -36.41
C TYR A 101 34.82 -3.59 -36.54
N ALA A 102 35.52 -2.46 -36.64
CA ALA A 102 34.95 -1.18 -37.01
C ALA A 102 35.24 -0.90 -38.49
N LYS A 103 34.34 -0.26 -39.23
CA LYS A 103 34.51 0.14 -40.61
C LYS A 103 35.20 1.51 -40.66
N ASN A 104 36.24 1.64 -41.47
CA ASN A 104 36.90 2.92 -41.70
C ASN A 104 36.27 3.69 -42.87
N LYS A 105 36.70 4.93 -43.11
CA LYS A 105 36.19 5.80 -44.19
C LYS A 105 36.42 5.23 -45.59
N GLU A 106 37.39 4.34 -45.74
CA GLU A 106 37.73 3.68 -47.00
C GLU A 106 36.91 2.39 -47.21
N GLY A 107 36.12 2.00 -46.23
CA GLY A 107 35.33 0.77 -46.29
C GLY A 107 36.02 -0.48 -45.78
N ASN A 108 37.26 -0.38 -45.28
CA ASN A 108 38.00 -1.50 -44.74
C ASN A 108 37.60 -1.77 -43.29
N MET A 109 37.61 -3.05 -42.92
CA MET A 109 37.29 -3.53 -41.57
C MET A 109 38.55 -3.55 -40.71
N VAL A 110 38.58 -2.78 -39.63
CA VAL A 110 39.69 -2.63 -38.69
C VAL A 110 39.32 -3.20 -37.35
N PRO A 111 40.08 -4.13 -36.75
CA PRO A 111 39.76 -4.70 -35.43
C PRO A 111 39.90 -3.63 -34.35
N TYR A 112 39.03 -3.70 -33.35
CA TYR A 112 39.03 -2.76 -32.23
C TYR A 112 40.32 -2.78 -31.43
N SER A 113 41.01 -3.90 -31.37
CA SER A 113 42.32 -4.03 -30.71
C SER A 113 43.38 -3.08 -31.22
N ASN A 114 43.25 -2.56 -32.45
CA ASN A 114 44.26 -1.66 -33.05
C ASN A 114 44.21 -0.24 -32.48
N PHE A 115 43.06 0.20 -31.98
CA PHE A 115 42.88 1.58 -31.52
C PHE A 115 42.21 1.70 -30.17
N MET A 116 41.87 0.56 -29.51
CA MET A 116 41.20 0.53 -28.22
C MET A 116 41.94 -0.36 -27.24
N THR A 117 41.95 0.03 -25.98
CA THR A 117 42.46 -0.78 -24.86
C THR A 117 41.36 -0.92 -23.82
N MET A 118 41.38 -2.01 -23.05
CA MET A 118 40.44 -2.28 -22.02
C MET A 118 41.16 -2.44 -20.69
N GLU A 119 40.63 -1.77 -19.67
CA GLU A 119 41.15 -1.80 -18.31
C GLU A 119 40.04 -2.23 -17.35
N ARG A 120 40.31 -3.20 -16.46
CA ARG A 120 39.38 -3.60 -15.45
C ARG A 120 39.39 -2.57 -14.29
N VAL A 121 38.24 -1.97 -14.03
CA VAL A 121 38.05 -0.99 -12.97
C VAL A 121 36.93 -1.45 -12.04
N TYR A 122 36.87 -0.84 -10.86
CA TYR A 122 35.81 -1.10 -9.90
C TYR A 122 35.07 0.20 -9.60
N GLY A 123 33.76 0.15 -9.59
CA GLY A 123 32.93 1.32 -9.32
C GLY A 123 31.50 0.92 -8.99
N PRO A 124 30.66 1.86 -8.56
CA PRO A 124 29.25 1.55 -8.29
C PRO A 124 28.54 1.16 -9.59
N SER A 125 27.76 0.08 -9.52
CA SER A 125 26.92 -0.37 -10.65
C SER A 125 25.82 0.65 -10.98
N GLN A 126 25.30 1.28 -9.91
CA GLN A 126 24.25 2.29 -9.98
C GLN A 126 24.43 3.29 -8.85
N ILE A 127 24.27 4.56 -9.14
CA ILE A 127 24.24 5.65 -8.14
C ILE A 127 22.78 6.08 -8.00
N THR A 128 22.18 5.73 -6.87
CA THR A 128 20.83 6.14 -6.53
C THR A 128 20.88 7.41 -5.68
N ARG A 129 19.99 8.35 -5.98
CA ARG A 129 19.80 9.56 -5.17
C ARG A 129 18.34 9.64 -4.73
N TYR A 130 18.17 9.94 -3.47
CA TYR A 130 16.87 10.22 -2.88
C TYR A 130 16.90 11.62 -2.27
N ASN A 131 15.93 12.47 -2.60
CA ASN A 131 15.91 13.88 -2.21
C ASN A 131 17.28 14.61 -2.50
N LEU A 132 17.91 14.32 -3.65
CA LEU A 132 19.20 14.83 -4.09
C LEU A 132 20.43 14.31 -3.32
N PHE A 133 20.26 13.55 -2.26
CA PHE A 133 21.32 12.89 -1.52
C PHE A 133 21.66 11.52 -2.11
N THR A 134 22.95 11.18 -2.15
CA THR A 134 23.37 9.83 -2.53
C THR A 134 22.88 8.85 -1.47
N SER A 135 22.20 7.81 -1.89
CA SER A 135 21.53 6.84 -1.00
C SER A 135 21.86 5.40 -1.35
N ALA A 136 21.88 4.56 -0.34
CA ALA A 136 21.88 3.10 -0.47
C ALA A 136 20.48 2.59 -0.11
N MET A 137 19.83 1.88 -1.05
CA MET A 137 18.54 1.26 -0.78
C MET A 137 18.74 0.00 0.04
N ILE A 138 18.04 -0.06 1.18
CA ILE A 138 18.00 -1.23 2.05
C ILE A 138 16.57 -1.77 1.99
N THR A 139 16.44 -3.07 1.78
CA THR A 139 15.16 -3.78 1.73
C THR A 139 15.17 -4.89 2.76
N GLY A 140 14.02 -5.10 3.41
CA GLY A 140 13.84 -6.15 4.40
C GLY A 140 12.35 -6.40 4.61
N GLU A 141 12.05 -7.44 5.34
CA GLU A 141 10.68 -7.82 5.70
C GLU A 141 10.58 -7.95 7.22
N GLN A 142 9.38 -7.80 7.75
CA GLN A 142 9.12 -8.13 9.15
C GLN A 142 9.29 -9.62 9.42
N ALA A 143 9.73 -9.97 10.61
CA ALA A 143 9.80 -11.36 11.04
C ALA A 143 8.39 -11.97 11.21
N PRO A 144 8.20 -13.28 11.03
CA PRO A 144 6.90 -13.93 11.21
C PRO A 144 6.29 -13.63 12.58
N GLY A 145 5.08 -13.07 12.58
CA GLY A 145 4.34 -12.71 13.79
C GLY A 145 4.64 -11.32 14.35
N VAL A 146 5.47 -10.53 13.69
CA VAL A 146 5.75 -9.13 14.02
C VAL A 146 4.95 -8.24 13.06
N SER A 147 4.34 -7.18 13.58
CA SER A 147 3.61 -6.23 12.74
C SER A 147 4.56 -5.32 11.93
N SER A 148 4.09 -4.82 10.77
CA SER A 148 4.86 -3.88 9.97
C SER A 148 5.24 -2.62 10.76
N GLY A 149 4.35 -2.10 11.60
CA GLY A 149 4.62 -0.95 12.47
C GLY A 149 5.75 -1.20 13.46
N GLU A 150 5.77 -2.36 14.13
CA GLU A 150 6.87 -2.75 15.04
C GLU A 150 8.20 -2.92 14.31
N ALA A 151 8.16 -3.42 13.07
CA ALA A 151 9.36 -3.52 12.24
C ALA A 151 9.90 -2.13 11.84
N LEU A 152 9.03 -1.18 11.50
CA LEU A 152 9.42 0.20 11.20
C LEU A 152 10.03 0.89 12.42
N GLU A 153 9.43 0.73 13.62
CA GLU A 153 9.98 1.26 14.87
C GLU A 153 11.34 0.66 15.18
N ALA A 154 11.53 -0.66 15.00
CA ALA A 154 12.81 -1.32 15.19
C ALA A 154 13.91 -0.73 14.32
N VAL A 155 13.61 -0.45 13.04
CA VAL A 155 14.57 0.18 12.12
C VAL A 155 14.94 1.58 12.58
N GLU A 156 14.00 2.40 13.06
CA GLU A 156 14.27 3.74 13.58
C GLU A 156 15.11 3.72 14.87
N GLU A 157 14.79 2.81 15.80
CA GLU A 157 15.56 2.61 17.03
C GLU A 157 17.04 2.28 16.72
N ILE A 158 17.25 1.31 15.81
CA ILE A 158 18.59 0.89 15.43
C ILE A 158 19.30 1.98 14.62
N ALA A 159 18.59 2.73 13.77
CA ALA A 159 19.16 3.85 13.02
C ALA A 159 19.67 4.95 13.96
N ALA A 160 18.90 5.29 14.99
CA ALA A 160 19.30 6.28 15.98
C ALA A 160 20.55 5.86 16.81
N GLU A 161 20.75 4.54 17.00
CA GLU A 161 21.88 4.00 17.75
C GLU A 161 23.15 3.87 16.90
N VAL A 162 23.01 3.41 15.63
CA VAL A 162 24.13 2.91 14.82
C VAL A 162 24.62 3.92 13.78
N LEU A 163 23.74 4.79 13.27
CA LEU A 163 24.14 5.69 12.20
C LEU A 163 25.06 6.83 12.70
N PRO A 164 26.22 7.03 12.04
CA PRO A 164 27.12 8.13 12.39
C PRO A 164 26.53 9.48 11.95
N ARG A 165 27.07 10.56 12.52
CA ARG A 165 26.64 11.93 12.17
C ARG A 165 26.81 12.20 10.68
N GLY A 166 25.75 12.71 10.04
CA GLY A 166 25.70 12.98 8.60
C GLY A 166 25.05 11.89 7.76
N TYR A 167 24.63 10.78 8.37
CA TYR A 167 23.82 9.74 7.79
C TYR A 167 22.44 9.71 8.46
N ASP A 168 21.41 9.46 7.67
CA ASP A 168 20.04 9.36 8.14
C ASP A 168 19.28 8.36 7.28
N ILE A 169 18.09 7.95 7.72
CA ILE A 169 17.18 7.09 6.98
C ILE A 169 16.01 7.89 6.42
N GLU A 170 15.56 7.50 5.26
CA GLU A 170 14.33 8.00 4.64
C GLU A 170 13.48 6.83 4.17
N TRP A 171 12.22 6.87 4.48
CA TRP A 171 11.29 5.85 4.05
C TRP A 171 10.85 6.03 2.60
N SER A 172 10.71 4.92 1.88
CA SER A 172 10.24 4.94 0.49
C SER A 172 9.18 3.85 0.25
N GLY A 173 8.39 4.03 -0.84
CA GLY A 173 7.33 3.08 -1.19
C GLY A 173 6.26 2.93 -0.12
N VAL A 174 5.81 1.69 0.09
CA VAL A 174 4.72 1.37 1.03
C VAL A 174 5.07 1.71 2.48
N ALA A 175 6.34 1.52 2.89
CA ALA A 175 6.79 1.84 4.24
C ALA A 175 6.65 3.33 4.57
N ARG A 176 6.91 4.21 3.59
CA ARG A 176 6.67 5.64 3.73
C ARG A 176 5.18 5.95 3.91
N GLU A 177 4.33 5.38 3.06
CA GLU A 177 2.88 5.60 3.15
C GLU A 177 2.32 5.10 4.49
N GLU A 178 2.82 3.97 4.99
CA GLU A 178 2.43 3.43 6.30
C GLU A 178 2.85 4.35 7.45
N LYS A 179 4.07 4.88 7.39
CA LYS A 179 4.56 5.83 8.40
C LYS A 179 3.79 7.15 8.38
N GLU A 180 3.51 7.71 7.20
CA GLU A 180 2.74 8.94 7.04
C GLU A 180 1.26 8.74 7.42
N SER A 181 0.69 7.57 7.14
CA SER A 181 -0.72 7.26 7.40
C SER A 181 -1.01 6.78 8.82
N GLY A 182 -0.02 6.26 9.54
CA GLY A 182 -0.22 5.63 10.85
C GLY A 182 -0.89 6.54 11.89
N GLY A 183 -0.61 7.83 11.86
CA GLY A 183 -1.29 8.83 12.71
C GLY A 183 -2.59 9.42 12.10
N GLN A 184 -2.74 9.36 10.78
CA GLN A 184 -3.85 10.00 10.09
C GLN A 184 -5.12 9.13 10.04
N SER A 185 -4.97 7.81 10.06
CA SER A 185 -6.11 6.87 9.97
C SER A 185 -7.11 7.06 11.10
N LEU A 186 -6.67 7.30 12.33
CA LEU A 186 -7.55 7.56 13.46
C LEU A 186 -8.33 8.86 13.28
N VAL A 187 -7.67 9.91 12.78
CA VAL A 187 -8.28 11.22 12.52
C VAL A 187 -9.33 11.09 11.40
N ILE A 188 -9.00 10.41 10.31
CA ILE A 188 -9.93 10.15 9.20
C ILE A 188 -11.14 9.38 9.69
N PHE A 189 -10.93 8.33 10.50
CA PHE A 189 -12.02 7.53 11.08
C PHE A 189 -12.94 8.38 11.96
N ALA A 190 -12.36 9.23 12.82
CA ALA A 190 -13.12 10.15 13.67
C ALA A 190 -13.92 11.17 12.85
N ILE A 191 -13.33 11.77 11.82
CA ILE A 191 -14.00 12.71 10.91
C ILE A 191 -15.16 12.01 10.19
N CYS A 192 -14.95 10.80 9.68
CA CYS A 192 -16.01 10.00 9.05
C CYS A 192 -17.17 9.73 10.00
N LEU A 193 -16.90 9.36 11.25
CA LEU A 193 -17.94 9.13 12.27
C LEU A 193 -18.73 10.41 12.56
N VAL A 194 -18.05 11.53 12.75
CA VAL A 194 -18.70 12.83 13.01
C VAL A 194 -19.56 13.24 11.81
N PHE A 195 -19.03 13.11 10.60
CA PHE A 195 -19.78 13.43 9.38
C PHE A 195 -21.04 12.58 9.23
N VAL A 196 -20.92 11.25 9.41
CA VAL A 196 -22.05 10.33 9.37
C VAL A 196 -23.08 10.66 10.48
N TYR A 197 -22.62 10.98 11.70
CA TYR A 197 -23.49 11.41 12.78
C TYR A 197 -24.27 12.66 12.44
N LEU A 198 -23.61 13.72 11.95
CA LEU A 198 -24.26 14.98 11.61
C LEU A 198 -25.27 14.81 10.46
N LEU A 199 -24.90 14.02 9.44
CA LEU A 199 -25.80 13.72 8.33
C LEU A 199 -27.07 13.00 8.81
N LEU A 200 -26.91 12.00 9.67
CA LEU A 200 -28.03 11.26 10.24
C LEU A 200 -28.88 12.14 11.20
N ALA A 201 -28.22 13.01 11.97
CA ALA A 201 -28.92 13.94 12.85
C ALA A 201 -29.79 14.91 12.05
N ALA A 202 -29.28 15.37 10.90
CA ALA A 202 -30.05 16.23 9.98
C ALA A 202 -31.23 15.45 9.33
N GLN A 203 -31.00 14.17 8.94
CA GLN A 203 -32.03 13.35 8.30
C GLN A 203 -33.17 12.96 9.26
N TYR A 204 -32.84 12.67 10.52
CA TYR A 204 -33.83 12.23 11.52
C TYR A 204 -34.41 13.40 12.34
N GLU A 205 -33.92 14.62 12.14
CA GLU A 205 -34.30 15.79 12.95
C GLU A 205 -34.17 15.52 14.46
N SER A 206 -33.18 14.71 14.82
CA SER A 206 -32.95 14.25 16.20
C SER A 206 -31.47 13.99 16.44
N LEU A 207 -30.95 14.44 17.58
CA LEU A 207 -29.58 14.16 18.00
C LEU A 207 -29.42 12.78 18.67
N LEU A 208 -30.50 12.14 19.10
CA LEU A 208 -30.46 10.85 19.80
C LEU A 208 -30.59 9.65 18.86
N LEU A 209 -31.38 9.78 17.80
CA LEU A 209 -31.65 8.68 16.85
C LEU A 209 -30.44 8.21 16.02
N PRO A 210 -29.42 9.01 15.73
CA PRO A 210 -28.19 8.53 15.09
C PRO A 210 -27.33 7.65 15.98
N LEU A 211 -27.43 7.74 17.32
CA LEU A 211 -26.57 7.01 18.26
C LEU A 211 -26.67 5.49 18.14
N PRO A 212 -27.84 4.87 17.98
CA PRO A 212 -27.96 3.43 17.69
C PRO A 212 -27.14 2.99 16.48
N VAL A 213 -27.11 3.80 15.41
CA VAL A 213 -26.32 3.49 14.20
C VAL A 213 -24.85 3.45 14.54
N ILE A 214 -24.32 4.51 15.17
CA ILE A 214 -22.90 4.60 15.50
C ILE A 214 -22.48 3.53 16.50
N LEU A 215 -23.29 3.26 17.52
CA LEU A 215 -23.00 2.23 18.52
C LEU A 215 -23.08 0.81 17.97
N SER A 216 -23.66 0.60 16.80
CA SER A 216 -23.63 -0.70 16.12
C SER A 216 -22.32 -0.97 15.34
N LEU A 217 -21.56 0.07 14.98
CA LEU A 217 -20.35 -0.07 14.18
C LEU A 217 -19.21 -0.86 14.86
N PRO A 218 -18.97 -0.77 16.17
CA PRO A 218 -17.95 -1.56 16.86
C PRO A 218 -18.08 -3.07 16.64
N ALA A 219 -19.30 -3.60 16.46
CA ALA A 219 -19.51 -5.01 16.13
C ALA A 219 -18.87 -5.40 14.78
N GLY A 220 -18.93 -4.50 13.79
CA GLY A 220 -18.29 -4.70 12.51
C GLY A 220 -16.76 -4.58 12.59
N VAL A 221 -16.26 -3.61 13.35
CA VAL A 221 -14.81 -3.45 13.59
C VAL A 221 -14.26 -4.71 14.28
N PHE A 222 -14.94 -5.22 15.29
CA PHE A 222 -14.60 -6.49 15.94
C PHE A 222 -14.58 -7.65 14.94
N GLY A 223 -15.58 -7.73 14.06
CA GLY A 223 -15.66 -8.76 13.02
C GLY A 223 -14.50 -8.71 12.02
N SER A 224 -14.07 -7.52 11.65
CA SER A 224 -12.91 -7.32 10.78
C SER A 224 -11.63 -7.85 11.43
N PHE A 225 -11.34 -7.43 12.64
CA PHE A 225 -10.13 -7.87 13.36
C PHE A 225 -10.16 -9.35 13.68
N LEU A 226 -11.33 -9.90 14.03
CA LEU A 226 -11.46 -11.33 14.28
C LEU A 226 -11.13 -12.15 13.04
N LEU A 227 -11.63 -11.78 11.87
CA LEU A 227 -11.37 -12.55 10.65
C LEU A 227 -9.93 -12.35 10.16
N LEU A 228 -9.37 -11.16 10.29
CA LEU A 228 -7.93 -10.92 10.02
C LEU A 228 -7.07 -11.83 10.91
N TYR A 229 -7.36 -11.90 12.20
CA TYR A 229 -6.63 -12.75 13.14
C TYR A 229 -6.74 -14.25 12.80
N VAL A 230 -7.93 -14.73 12.46
CA VAL A 230 -8.16 -16.15 12.08
C VAL A 230 -7.41 -16.52 10.80
N VAL A 231 -7.32 -15.60 9.86
CA VAL A 231 -6.61 -15.83 8.57
C VAL A 231 -5.10 -15.58 8.71
N GLY A 232 -4.63 -15.00 9.83
CA GLY A 232 -3.22 -14.66 10.04
C GLY A 232 -2.76 -13.45 9.24
N LEU A 233 -3.66 -12.48 9.03
CA LEU A 233 -3.35 -11.20 8.37
C LEU A 233 -3.23 -10.09 9.41
N GLU A 234 -2.32 -9.17 9.15
CA GLU A 234 -2.05 -8.04 10.03
C GLU A 234 -2.99 -6.85 9.79
N ASN A 235 -3.05 -5.95 10.77
CA ASN A 235 -3.73 -4.67 10.63
C ASN A 235 -2.81 -3.68 9.88
N ASN A 236 -2.78 -3.79 8.59
CA ASN A 236 -2.06 -2.89 7.71
C ASN A 236 -2.97 -1.76 7.17
N ILE A 237 -2.40 -0.83 6.40
CA ILE A 237 -3.13 0.30 5.80
C ILE A 237 -4.35 -0.15 4.97
N TYR A 238 -4.26 -1.31 4.30
CA TYR A 238 -5.35 -1.86 3.49
C TYR A 238 -6.53 -2.32 4.37
N ALA A 239 -6.25 -2.93 5.51
CA ALA A 239 -7.28 -3.29 6.49
C ALA A 239 -7.95 -2.04 7.08
N GLN A 240 -7.21 -0.96 7.33
CA GLN A 240 -7.75 0.31 7.83
C GLN A 240 -8.67 0.97 6.80
N VAL A 241 -8.34 0.94 5.52
CA VAL A 241 -9.23 1.39 4.43
C VAL A 241 -10.54 0.59 4.42
N ALA A 242 -10.46 -0.74 4.61
CA ALA A 242 -11.65 -1.59 4.71
C ALA A 242 -12.53 -1.22 5.91
N LEU A 243 -11.95 -0.85 7.05
CA LEU A 243 -12.71 -0.37 8.23
C LEU A 243 -13.48 0.93 7.92
N VAL A 244 -12.88 1.89 7.24
CA VAL A 244 -13.58 3.13 6.82
C VAL A 244 -14.75 2.80 5.89
N MET A 245 -14.55 1.90 4.93
CA MET A 245 -15.62 1.44 4.03
C MET A 245 -16.77 0.79 4.78
N LEU A 246 -16.49 0.01 5.84
CA LEU A 246 -17.49 -0.65 6.67
C LEU A 246 -18.42 0.32 7.39
N ILE A 247 -17.95 1.53 7.76
CA ILE A 247 -18.81 2.55 8.38
C ILE A 247 -20.03 2.83 7.49
N GLY A 248 -19.78 3.05 6.19
CA GLY A 248 -20.88 3.30 5.24
C GLY A 248 -21.79 2.10 5.01
N LEU A 249 -21.21 0.91 4.90
CA LEU A 249 -21.96 -0.31 4.60
C LEU A 249 -22.82 -0.80 5.77
N LEU A 250 -22.28 -0.82 6.98
CA LEU A 250 -23.02 -1.20 8.18
C LEU A 250 -24.00 -0.10 8.60
N GLY A 251 -23.60 1.17 8.45
CA GLY A 251 -24.49 2.30 8.67
C GLY A 251 -25.76 2.22 7.84
N LYS A 252 -25.65 1.85 6.55
CA LYS A 252 -26.80 1.61 5.67
C LYS A 252 -27.78 0.56 6.24
N ASN A 253 -27.27 -0.55 6.77
CA ASN A 253 -28.10 -1.60 7.34
C ASN A 253 -28.85 -1.09 8.57
N ALA A 254 -28.20 -0.33 9.43
CA ALA A 254 -28.81 0.28 10.62
C ALA A 254 -29.87 1.33 10.25
N ILE A 255 -29.57 2.19 9.28
CA ILE A 255 -30.51 3.20 8.77
C ILE A 255 -31.79 2.56 8.28
N LEU A 256 -31.72 1.47 7.52
CA LEU A 256 -32.89 0.77 6.97
C LEU A 256 -33.84 0.24 8.08
N ILE A 257 -33.30 -0.24 9.19
CA ILE A 257 -34.11 -0.74 10.34
C ILE A 257 -34.75 0.45 11.05
N ILE A 258 -33.98 1.48 11.37
CA ILE A 258 -34.42 2.65 12.13
C ILE A 258 -35.49 3.44 11.38
N GLU A 259 -35.32 3.59 10.06
CA GLU A 259 -36.29 4.32 9.22
C GLU A 259 -37.69 3.69 9.28
N VAL A 260 -37.76 2.34 9.12
CA VAL A 260 -39.03 1.65 9.22
C VAL A 260 -39.59 1.67 10.65
N ALA A 261 -38.73 1.55 11.66
CA ALA A 261 -39.18 1.68 13.06
C ALA A 261 -39.77 3.07 13.33
N ASN A 262 -39.14 4.15 12.81
CA ASN A 262 -39.68 5.50 12.93
C ASN A 262 -41.03 5.69 12.19
N GLN A 263 -41.17 5.10 11.01
CA GLN A 263 -42.47 5.09 10.31
C GLN A 263 -43.58 4.44 11.15
N CYS A 264 -43.32 3.24 11.67
CA CYS A 264 -44.26 2.54 12.54
C CYS A 264 -44.59 3.35 13.81
N ARG A 265 -43.64 4.10 14.36
CA ARG A 265 -43.88 4.99 15.50
C ARG A 265 -44.83 6.15 15.13
N LYS A 266 -44.65 6.75 13.96
CA LYS A 266 -45.58 7.79 13.46
C LYS A 266 -47.03 7.27 13.25
N GLU A 267 -47.16 5.99 12.95
CA GLU A 267 -48.45 5.29 12.81
C GLU A 267 -49.07 4.87 14.18
N GLY A 268 -48.41 5.20 15.30
CA GLY A 268 -48.92 4.94 16.65
C GLY A 268 -48.53 3.60 17.25
N VAL A 269 -47.66 2.81 16.62
CA VAL A 269 -47.17 1.53 17.16
C VAL A 269 -46.29 1.78 18.40
N SER A 270 -46.32 0.92 19.38
CA SER A 270 -45.45 0.99 20.56
C SER A 270 -43.97 0.94 20.20
N ILE A 271 -43.07 1.51 21.02
CA ILE A 271 -41.63 1.56 20.77
C ILE A 271 -41.05 0.17 20.49
N MET A 272 -41.40 -0.80 21.35
CA MET A 272 -40.94 -2.19 21.18
C MET A 272 -41.52 -2.84 19.92
N GLY A 273 -42.81 -2.60 19.63
CA GLY A 273 -43.46 -3.11 18.42
C GLY A 273 -42.84 -2.53 17.14
N ALA A 274 -42.57 -1.25 17.13
CA ALA A 274 -41.92 -0.54 15.99
C ALA A 274 -40.51 -1.08 15.76
N ALA A 275 -39.70 -1.28 16.80
CA ALA A 275 -38.37 -1.88 16.71
C ALA A 275 -38.39 -3.29 16.10
N ILE A 276 -39.26 -4.15 16.56
CA ILE A 276 -39.42 -5.53 16.06
C ILE A 276 -39.90 -5.52 14.61
N GLN A 277 -40.87 -4.68 14.28
CA GLN A 277 -41.44 -4.58 12.95
C GLN A 277 -40.41 -4.03 11.97
N GLY A 278 -39.57 -3.02 12.36
CA GLY A 278 -38.46 -2.51 11.60
C GLY A 278 -37.42 -3.58 11.28
N ALA A 279 -37.03 -4.36 12.32
CA ALA A 279 -36.03 -5.42 12.13
C ALA A 279 -36.57 -6.57 11.25
N THR A 280 -37.80 -7.04 11.49
CA THR A 280 -38.36 -8.19 10.75
C THR A 280 -38.66 -7.86 9.30
N SER A 281 -39.18 -6.67 9.00
CA SER A 281 -39.50 -6.25 7.62
C SER A 281 -38.23 -6.06 6.77
N ARG A 282 -37.13 -5.66 7.39
CA ARG A 282 -35.84 -5.38 6.70
C ARG A 282 -34.83 -6.53 6.78
N LEU A 283 -35.11 -7.59 7.54
CA LEU A 283 -34.21 -8.73 7.69
C LEU A 283 -33.80 -9.34 6.36
N ARG A 284 -34.75 -9.64 5.49
CA ARG A 284 -34.47 -10.27 4.17
C ARG A 284 -33.65 -9.35 3.24
N PRO A 285 -33.99 -8.08 3.01
CA PRO A 285 -33.18 -7.15 2.23
C PRO A 285 -31.74 -6.98 2.76
N ILE A 286 -31.58 -6.87 4.08
CA ILE A 286 -30.25 -6.69 4.72
C ILE A 286 -29.40 -7.94 4.50
N LEU A 287 -29.94 -9.14 4.77
CA LEU A 287 -29.20 -10.38 4.55
C LEU A 287 -28.81 -10.56 3.07
N MET A 288 -29.74 -10.27 2.14
CA MET A 288 -29.49 -10.38 0.72
C MET A 288 -28.35 -9.46 0.25
N THR A 289 -28.36 -8.19 0.69
CA THR A 289 -27.30 -7.24 0.32
C THR A 289 -25.97 -7.57 0.98
N SER A 290 -25.98 -8.01 2.25
CA SER A 290 -24.76 -8.39 2.98
C SER A 290 -24.11 -9.63 2.38
N PHE A 291 -24.89 -10.68 2.05
CA PHE A 291 -24.33 -11.86 1.41
C PHE A 291 -23.83 -11.59 -0.01
N ALA A 292 -24.54 -10.78 -0.79
CA ALA A 292 -24.08 -10.38 -2.11
C ALA A 292 -22.74 -9.65 -2.03
N PHE A 293 -22.58 -8.72 -1.08
CA PHE A 293 -21.35 -8.00 -0.85
C PHE A 293 -20.20 -8.91 -0.39
N ILE A 294 -20.44 -9.78 0.60
CA ILE A 294 -19.46 -10.75 1.08
C ILE A 294 -19.01 -11.67 -0.06
N SER A 295 -19.95 -12.18 -0.87
CA SER A 295 -19.63 -13.03 -2.02
C SER A 295 -18.77 -12.29 -3.06
N GLY A 296 -19.00 -10.99 -3.26
CA GLY A 296 -18.19 -10.14 -4.12
C GLY A 296 -16.76 -9.92 -3.61
N LEU A 297 -16.54 -10.04 -2.30
CA LEU A 297 -15.21 -9.90 -1.67
C LEU A 297 -14.41 -11.21 -1.60
N ILE A 298 -15.05 -12.37 -1.79
CA ILE A 298 -14.33 -13.67 -1.78
C ILE A 298 -13.14 -13.70 -2.74
N PRO A 299 -13.25 -13.25 -4.01
CA PRO A 299 -12.11 -13.24 -4.91
C PRO A 299 -10.92 -12.40 -4.40
N LEU A 300 -11.20 -11.28 -3.70
CA LEU A 300 -10.16 -10.47 -3.07
C LEU A 300 -9.53 -11.20 -1.89
N ALA A 301 -10.34 -11.81 -1.04
CA ALA A 301 -9.87 -12.52 0.17
C ALA A 301 -8.98 -13.73 -0.15
N VAL A 302 -9.16 -14.37 -1.32
CA VAL A 302 -8.36 -15.52 -1.77
C VAL A 302 -7.37 -15.17 -2.87
N ALA A 303 -7.11 -13.89 -3.12
CA ALA A 303 -6.20 -13.43 -4.16
C ALA A 303 -4.78 -14.02 -3.98
N SER A 304 -4.09 -14.27 -5.10
CA SER A 304 -2.71 -14.77 -5.14
C SER A 304 -1.87 -14.02 -6.17
N GLY A 305 -0.55 -14.00 -6.00
CA GLY A 305 0.37 -13.31 -6.90
C GLY A 305 0.84 -11.94 -6.37
N ALA A 306 1.42 -11.14 -7.25
CA ALA A 306 1.93 -9.81 -6.88
C ALA A 306 0.79 -8.89 -6.38
N GLY A 307 0.99 -8.24 -5.23
CA GLY A 307 -0.03 -7.38 -4.59
C GLY A 307 -1.17 -8.13 -3.89
N ALA A 308 -1.11 -9.46 -3.81
CA ALA A 308 -2.15 -10.28 -3.19
C ALA A 308 -2.40 -9.93 -1.72
N LEU A 309 -1.36 -9.56 -0.97
CA LEU A 309 -1.46 -9.26 0.45
C LEU A 309 -2.43 -8.10 0.72
N GLY A 310 -2.32 -7.01 -0.03
CA GLY A 310 -3.23 -5.86 0.10
C GLY A 310 -4.68 -6.25 -0.23
N ASN A 311 -4.90 -6.96 -1.34
CA ASN A 311 -6.22 -7.43 -1.74
C ASN A 311 -6.84 -8.36 -0.69
N ARG A 312 -6.06 -9.31 -0.16
CA ARG A 312 -6.49 -10.23 0.90
C ARG A 312 -6.84 -9.48 2.18
N SER A 313 -6.05 -8.48 2.57
CA SER A 313 -6.33 -7.67 3.77
C SER A 313 -7.64 -6.90 3.62
N ILE A 314 -7.88 -6.23 2.49
CA ILE A 314 -9.15 -5.53 2.23
C ILE A 314 -10.32 -6.52 2.22
N GLY A 315 -10.21 -7.59 1.41
CA GLY A 315 -11.27 -8.57 1.24
C GLY A 315 -11.66 -9.26 2.54
N THR A 316 -10.67 -9.70 3.31
CA THR A 316 -10.87 -10.40 4.60
C THR A 316 -11.44 -9.47 5.66
N ALA A 317 -10.86 -8.26 5.84
CA ALA A 317 -11.35 -7.30 6.82
C ALA A 317 -12.80 -6.87 6.55
N ALA A 318 -13.09 -6.51 5.29
CA ALA A 318 -14.43 -6.08 4.91
C ALA A 318 -15.47 -7.22 4.98
N ALA A 319 -15.11 -8.43 4.54
CA ALA A 319 -16.01 -9.60 4.62
C ALA A 319 -16.28 -9.97 6.07
N GLY A 320 -15.26 -10.01 6.94
CA GLY A 320 -15.40 -10.30 8.37
C GLY A 320 -16.25 -9.28 9.10
N GLY A 321 -15.96 -8.00 8.87
CA GLY A 321 -16.72 -6.90 9.44
C GLY A 321 -18.19 -6.90 9.01
N MET A 322 -18.44 -7.16 7.72
CA MET A 322 -19.81 -7.23 7.19
C MET A 322 -20.58 -8.44 7.74
N LEU A 323 -19.92 -9.60 7.83
CA LEU A 323 -20.54 -10.83 8.33
C LEU A 323 -20.97 -10.67 9.78
N ILE A 324 -20.04 -10.34 10.67
CA ILE A 324 -20.32 -10.24 12.12
C ILE A 324 -21.13 -8.97 12.41
N GLY A 325 -20.79 -7.85 11.76
CA GLY A 325 -21.53 -6.60 11.93
C GLY A 325 -22.98 -6.71 11.51
N THR A 326 -23.30 -7.43 10.42
CA THR A 326 -24.69 -7.68 10.02
C THR A 326 -25.38 -8.63 10.99
N PHE A 327 -24.75 -9.76 11.34
CA PHE A 327 -25.38 -10.75 12.22
C PHE A 327 -25.66 -10.18 13.62
N VAL A 328 -24.69 -9.51 14.23
CA VAL A 328 -24.85 -8.86 15.54
C VAL A 328 -25.77 -7.65 15.44
N GLY A 329 -25.62 -6.86 14.36
CA GLY A 329 -26.40 -5.64 14.14
C GLY A 329 -27.91 -5.88 14.06
N ILE A 330 -28.35 -6.97 13.44
CA ILE A 330 -29.79 -7.33 13.37
C ILE A 330 -30.42 -7.40 14.75
N PHE A 331 -29.69 -7.84 15.78
CA PHE A 331 -30.19 -7.92 17.16
C PHE A 331 -29.89 -6.66 17.97
N LEU A 332 -28.70 -6.08 17.77
CA LEU A 332 -28.22 -4.94 18.54
C LEU A 332 -28.96 -3.63 18.18
N ILE A 333 -29.22 -3.39 16.90
CA ILE A 333 -29.81 -2.13 16.42
C ILE A 333 -31.24 -1.93 16.96
N PRO A 334 -32.15 -2.92 16.91
CA PRO A 334 -33.47 -2.76 17.48
C PRO A 334 -33.45 -2.53 19.00
N GLY A 335 -32.54 -3.22 19.72
CA GLY A 335 -32.35 -3.01 21.15
C GLY A 335 -31.89 -1.58 21.50
N LEU A 336 -30.86 -1.10 20.78
CA LEU A 336 -30.38 0.28 20.92
C LEU A 336 -31.47 1.30 20.54
N TYR A 337 -32.22 1.06 19.48
CA TYR A 337 -33.35 1.93 19.09
C TYR A 337 -34.35 2.07 20.21
N VAL A 338 -34.79 0.97 20.88
CA VAL A 338 -35.73 1.01 22.01
C VAL A 338 -35.19 1.87 23.15
N ILE A 339 -33.89 1.74 23.49
CA ILE A 339 -33.27 2.52 24.56
C ILE A 339 -33.27 4.02 24.23
N PHE A 340 -32.76 4.40 23.05
CA PHE A 340 -32.65 5.80 22.69
C PHE A 340 -33.97 6.48 22.36
N GLU A 341 -34.92 5.78 21.76
CA GLU A 341 -36.26 6.31 21.51
C GLU A 341 -37.05 6.49 22.80
N SER A 342 -36.92 5.56 23.74
CA SER A 342 -37.52 5.70 25.09
C SER A 342 -36.94 6.91 25.83
N LEU A 343 -35.61 7.11 25.72
CA LEU A 343 -34.94 8.28 26.30
C LEU A 343 -35.39 9.59 25.63
N ALA A 344 -35.51 9.59 24.30
CA ALA A 344 -35.98 10.75 23.54
C ALA A 344 -37.41 11.13 23.92
N THR A 345 -38.29 10.15 24.06
CA THR A 345 -39.68 10.35 24.49
C THR A 345 -39.74 10.92 25.91
N TYR A 346 -39.01 10.32 26.85
CA TYR A 346 -38.92 10.78 28.24
C TYR A 346 -38.41 12.26 28.33
N LEU A 347 -37.41 12.61 27.58
CA LEU A 347 -36.88 14.00 27.55
C LEU A 347 -37.88 14.99 26.96
N LYS A 348 -38.64 14.60 25.94
CA LYS A 348 -39.70 15.43 25.38
C LYS A 348 -40.86 15.67 26.39
N GLU A 349 -41.32 14.62 27.08
CA GLU A 349 -42.35 14.72 28.10
C GLU A 349 -41.92 15.61 29.28
N LYS A 350 -40.64 15.43 29.73
CA LYS A 350 -40.08 16.28 30.78
C LYS A 350 -40.00 17.75 30.39
N LYS A 351 -39.61 18.05 29.14
CA LYS A 351 -39.54 19.42 28.63
C LYS A 351 -40.95 20.05 28.48
N GLN A 352 -41.92 19.25 28.08
CA GLN A 352 -43.30 19.68 27.95
C GLN A 352 -43.90 20.04 29.30
N LYS A 353 -43.72 19.20 30.34
CA LYS A 353 -44.14 19.48 31.71
C LYS A 353 -43.48 20.74 32.30
N ALA A 354 -42.18 20.91 32.05
CA ALA A 354 -41.45 22.11 32.50
C ALA A 354 -41.99 23.40 31.86
N ASN A 355 -42.34 23.34 30.56
CA ASN A 355 -42.96 24.47 29.87
C ASN A 355 -44.41 24.75 30.38
N GLU A 356 -45.20 23.72 30.68
CA GLU A 356 -46.53 23.88 31.23
C GLU A 356 -46.50 24.54 32.63
N GLU A 357 -45.54 24.15 33.47
CA GLU A 357 -45.32 24.78 34.81
C GLU A 357 -44.85 26.24 34.70
N GLU A 358 -44.13 26.61 33.64
CA GLU A 358 -43.66 28.00 33.41
C GLU A 358 -44.79 28.94 32.89
N TYR A 359 -45.86 28.37 32.32
CA TYR A 359 -47.00 29.14 31.83
C TYR A 359 -48.14 29.26 32.89
N GLU A 360 -48.09 28.52 34.02
CA GLU A 360 -49.03 28.64 35.13
C GLU A 360 -48.64 29.71 36.17
N PHE A 361 -47.52 30.39 36.01
CA PHE A 361 -47.08 31.53 36.79
C PHE A 361 -47.21 32.82 35.97
#